data_40920785bd6a4580e265544163b79cb5
#
_entry.id   40920785bd6a4580e265544163b79cb5
#
_cell.length_a   1.000
_cell.length_b   1.000
_cell.length_c   1.000
_cell.angle_alpha   90.00
_cell.angle_beta   90.00
_cell.angle_gamma   90.00
#
_symmetry.space_group_name_H-M   'P 1'
#
loop_
_entity.id
_entity.type
_entity.pdbx_description
1 polymer ?
#
loop_
_entity_poly.entity_id
_entity_poly.type
_entity_poly.pdbx_seq_one_letter_code
_entity_poly.pdbx_strand_id
1 'polypeptide(L)'
;MKNMSYQTLACLVLLIAGLCEASLSHNAHAADDDKKLRIICFGAHPDDAEYKSGGVAALWAKQGHHVKLVSVTNGDIGHWQMAGGALAKRRTAESTEVAKRLGVTYEVLDNHDGELLPTLENRRLITRLIREWDADIVIAHRPWDYHPDHRYVGVLVQDAAYMVAVPFFCPDVKPLAKNPVFLYSSDGFKKPYPFQADIAVDVTSVFEQKVDALLALESQTFEGGALGSAEFMANNPPASQPELRREWLRERWQKRQAAEAKNSRSALVRWYGAEEADKVKFAEAFEICEYGRQPSSEEILALFPFLPQAPSDKP
;
A
#
# COMPACT_ATOMS: atom_id res chain seq x y z
N MET A 1 -63.83 -5.10 26.23
CA MET A 1 -62.62 -5.61 25.58
C MET A 1 -62.98 -5.96 24.17
N LYS A 2 -62.55 -5.13 23.21
CA LYS A 2 -62.86 -5.31 21.76
C LYS A 2 -61.83 -6.32 21.20
N ASN A 3 -62.35 -7.36 20.51
CA ASN A 3 -61.56 -8.37 19.84
C ASN A 3 -60.67 -7.77 18.76
N MET A 4 -59.39 -7.82 18.92
CA MET A 4 -58.40 -7.55 17.87
C MET A 4 -58.47 -8.68 16.85
N SER A 5 -58.66 -8.37 15.58
CA SER A 5 -58.79 -9.37 14.51
C SER A 5 -57.45 -10.08 14.27
N TYR A 6 -57.51 -11.37 13.94
CA TYR A 6 -56.32 -12.20 13.61
C TYR A 6 -55.47 -11.62 12.47
N GLN A 7 -56.05 -10.78 11.60
CA GLN A 7 -55.32 -10.08 10.53
C GLN A 7 -54.33 -9.01 11.05
N THR A 8 -54.67 -8.30 12.14
CA THR A 8 -53.78 -7.27 12.75
C THR A 8 -52.60 -7.92 13.45
N LEU A 9 -52.77 -9.13 13.98
CA LEU A 9 -51.68 -9.87 14.66
C LEU A 9 -50.69 -10.44 13.65
N ALA A 10 -51.17 -10.90 12.45
CA ALA A 10 -50.30 -11.41 11.39
C ALA A 10 -49.42 -10.32 10.79
N CYS A 11 -49.92 -9.09 10.58
CA CYS A 11 -49.14 -7.96 10.10
C CYS A 11 -48.07 -7.50 11.10
N LEU A 12 -48.36 -7.57 12.40
CA LEU A 12 -47.40 -7.17 13.42
C LEU A 12 -46.25 -8.16 13.55
N VAL A 13 -46.52 -9.47 13.41
CA VAL A 13 -45.50 -10.53 13.45
C VAL A 13 -44.59 -10.46 12.21
N LEU A 14 -45.11 -10.14 11.03
CA LEU A 14 -44.32 -9.96 9.80
C LEU A 14 -43.43 -8.71 9.86
N LEU A 15 -43.88 -7.61 10.47
CA LEU A 15 -43.10 -6.40 10.66
C LEU A 15 -41.94 -6.62 11.63
N ILE A 16 -42.13 -7.38 12.70
CA ILE A 16 -41.09 -7.71 13.68
C ILE A 16 -40.06 -8.68 13.09
N ALA A 17 -40.46 -9.64 12.28
CA ALA A 17 -39.54 -10.55 11.57
C ALA A 17 -38.67 -9.80 10.56
N GLY A 18 -39.26 -8.90 9.76
CA GLY A 18 -38.49 -8.09 8.79
C GLY A 18 -37.50 -7.13 9.43
N LEU A 19 -37.80 -6.57 10.59
CA LEU A 19 -36.88 -5.72 11.36
C LEU A 19 -35.74 -6.53 12.02
N CYS A 20 -36.00 -7.78 12.38
CA CYS A 20 -34.98 -8.67 12.97
C CYS A 20 -33.98 -9.16 11.90
N GLU A 21 -34.43 -9.47 10.68
CA GLU A 21 -33.54 -9.86 9.60
C GLU A 21 -32.69 -8.67 9.07
N ALA A 22 -33.25 -7.46 9.00
CA ALA A 22 -32.50 -6.27 8.63
C ALA A 22 -31.43 -5.90 9.68
N SER A 23 -31.74 -6.11 10.97
CA SER A 23 -30.77 -5.88 12.06
C SER A 23 -29.66 -6.94 12.08
N LEU A 24 -29.99 -8.20 11.77
CA LEU A 24 -29.00 -9.29 11.71
C LEU A 24 -28.07 -9.15 10.49
N SER A 25 -28.57 -8.70 9.35
CA SER A 25 -27.74 -8.45 8.15
C SER A 25 -26.81 -7.24 8.34
N HIS A 26 -27.27 -6.17 9.01
CA HIS A 26 -26.41 -5.01 9.34
C HIS A 26 -25.31 -5.38 10.35
N ASN A 27 -25.65 -6.16 11.38
CA ASN A 27 -24.64 -6.59 12.37
C ASN A 27 -23.65 -7.62 11.80
N ALA A 28 -24.09 -8.50 10.89
CA ALA A 28 -23.18 -9.44 10.21
C ALA A 28 -22.21 -8.72 9.27
N HIS A 29 -22.65 -7.68 8.57
CA HIS A 29 -21.77 -6.90 7.70
C HIS A 29 -20.76 -6.05 8.48
N ALA A 30 -21.20 -5.40 9.57
CA ALA A 30 -20.32 -4.67 10.49
C ALA A 30 -19.30 -5.59 11.18
N ALA A 31 -19.71 -6.78 11.61
CA ALA A 31 -18.82 -7.76 12.26
C ALA A 31 -17.80 -8.39 11.30
N ASP A 32 -18.08 -8.44 9.99
CA ASP A 32 -17.12 -8.92 8.99
C ASP A 32 -16.13 -7.81 8.60
N ASP A 33 -16.55 -6.55 8.60
CA ASP A 33 -15.68 -5.39 8.35
C ASP A 33 -14.69 -5.14 9.51
N ASP A 34 -15.07 -5.41 10.74
CA ASP A 34 -14.21 -5.34 11.94
C ASP A 34 -13.03 -6.34 11.90
N LYS A 35 -13.10 -7.37 11.07
CA LYS A 35 -12.01 -8.34 10.85
C LYS A 35 -11.08 -7.99 9.70
N LYS A 36 -11.42 -6.98 8.88
CA LYS A 36 -10.61 -6.59 7.73
C LYS A 36 -9.45 -5.71 8.15
N LEU A 37 -8.27 -6.08 7.71
CA LEU A 37 -7.08 -5.25 7.92
C LEU A 37 -7.16 -3.96 7.10
N ARG A 38 -6.55 -2.92 7.64
CA ARG A 38 -6.45 -1.59 7.01
C ARG A 38 -4.98 -1.24 6.83
N ILE A 39 -4.52 -1.29 5.59
CA ILE A 39 -3.13 -1.07 5.21
C ILE A 39 -3.02 0.29 4.51
N ILE A 40 -2.02 1.10 4.88
CA ILE A 40 -1.71 2.36 4.21
C ILE A 40 -0.24 2.38 3.79
N CYS A 41 0.02 2.66 2.50
CA CYS A 41 1.36 2.69 1.92
C CYS A 41 1.66 4.11 1.42
N PHE A 42 2.68 4.74 1.96
CA PHE A 42 3.13 6.07 1.57
C PHE A 42 4.30 5.99 0.59
N GLY A 43 4.12 6.56 -0.60
CA GLY A 43 5.17 6.91 -1.53
C GLY A 43 5.39 8.43 -1.53
N ALA A 44 6.52 8.89 -2.02
CA ALA A 44 6.76 10.32 -2.18
C ALA A 44 6.06 10.87 -3.43
N HIS A 45 6.10 10.11 -4.54
CA HIS A 45 5.55 10.49 -5.82
C HIS A 45 4.47 9.51 -6.30
N PRO A 46 3.61 9.92 -7.26
CA PRO A 46 2.61 9.03 -7.86
C PRO A 46 3.26 7.97 -8.76
N ASP A 47 3.81 6.91 -8.17
CA ASP A 47 4.41 5.68 -8.69
C ASP A 47 5.13 4.87 -7.59
N ASP A 48 5.61 5.50 -6.51
CA ASP A 48 6.45 4.85 -5.51
C ASP A 48 5.74 3.74 -4.74
N ALA A 49 4.53 4.01 -4.23
CA ALA A 49 3.81 3.07 -3.37
C ALA A 49 3.52 1.76 -4.11
N GLU A 50 3.03 1.85 -5.35
CA GLU A 50 2.75 0.69 -6.19
C GLU A 50 4.01 -0.01 -6.70
N TYR A 51 5.10 0.73 -6.93
CA TYR A 51 6.39 0.14 -7.27
C TYR A 51 6.92 -0.75 -6.15
N LYS A 52 6.76 -0.30 -4.90
CA LYS A 52 7.31 -0.96 -3.72
C LYS A 52 6.37 -2.03 -3.13
N SER A 53 5.06 -1.80 -3.18
CA SER A 53 4.07 -2.59 -2.45
C SER A 53 2.87 -3.03 -3.29
N GLY A 54 2.88 -2.83 -4.61
CA GLY A 54 1.73 -3.12 -5.48
C GLY A 54 1.33 -4.59 -5.50
N GLY A 55 2.29 -5.51 -5.38
CA GLY A 55 2.02 -6.94 -5.32
C GLY A 55 1.32 -7.34 -4.01
N VAL A 56 1.87 -6.94 -2.86
CA VAL A 56 1.23 -7.24 -1.56
C VAL A 56 -0.10 -6.50 -1.42
N ALA A 57 -0.22 -5.28 -1.96
CA ALA A 57 -1.48 -4.53 -2.02
C ALA A 57 -2.57 -5.32 -2.75
N ALA A 58 -2.24 -5.92 -3.90
CA ALA A 58 -3.15 -6.79 -4.63
C ALA A 58 -3.50 -8.07 -3.86
N LEU A 59 -2.56 -8.66 -3.12
CA LEU A 59 -2.82 -9.83 -2.28
C LEU A 59 -3.81 -9.52 -1.16
N TRP A 60 -3.60 -8.42 -0.41
CA TRP A 60 -4.54 -7.98 0.62
C TRP A 60 -5.92 -7.65 0.04
N ALA A 61 -5.96 -6.91 -1.07
CA ALA A 61 -7.22 -6.56 -1.73
C ALA A 61 -8.01 -7.80 -2.18
N LYS A 62 -7.34 -8.83 -2.73
CA LYS A 62 -7.96 -10.11 -3.10
C LYS A 62 -8.60 -10.85 -1.91
N GLN A 63 -8.08 -10.65 -0.72
CA GLN A 63 -8.63 -11.22 0.52
C GLN A 63 -9.69 -10.31 1.18
N GLY A 64 -10.04 -9.19 0.50
CA GLY A 64 -11.06 -8.26 0.95
C GLY A 64 -10.59 -7.30 2.04
N HIS A 65 -9.29 -7.15 2.26
CA HIS A 65 -8.73 -6.14 3.15
C HIS A 65 -8.72 -4.76 2.50
N HIS A 66 -8.68 -3.71 3.30
CA HIS A 66 -8.67 -2.32 2.83
C HIS A 66 -7.23 -1.85 2.65
N VAL A 67 -6.87 -1.46 1.43
CA VAL A 67 -5.54 -0.92 1.13
C VAL A 67 -5.68 0.48 0.55
N LYS A 68 -4.91 1.43 1.09
CA LYS A 68 -4.75 2.78 0.57
C LYS A 68 -3.30 3.02 0.18
N LEU A 69 -3.06 3.41 -1.08
CA LEU A 69 -1.80 3.95 -1.53
C LEU A 69 -1.88 5.48 -1.44
N VAL A 70 -0.81 6.12 -1.00
CA VAL A 70 -0.73 7.57 -0.85
C VAL A 70 0.54 8.07 -1.51
N SER A 71 0.42 9.06 -2.39
CA SER A 71 1.54 9.88 -2.81
C SER A 71 1.56 11.17 -2.00
N VAL A 72 2.67 11.45 -1.31
CA VAL A 72 2.76 12.63 -0.45
C VAL A 72 2.99 13.91 -1.23
N THR A 73 3.52 13.84 -2.47
CA THR A 73 3.58 14.95 -3.42
C THR A 73 2.69 14.68 -4.64
N ASN A 74 2.38 15.74 -5.38
CA ASN A 74 1.55 15.65 -6.58
C ASN A 74 2.33 15.31 -7.87
N GLY A 75 3.66 15.23 -7.79
CA GLY A 75 4.54 14.84 -8.89
C GLY A 75 4.63 15.86 -10.03
N ASP A 76 4.34 17.13 -9.76
CA ASP A 76 4.14 18.18 -10.75
C ASP A 76 5.40 18.68 -11.49
N ILE A 77 6.60 18.23 -11.07
CA ILE A 77 7.85 18.46 -11.82
C ILE A 77 8.53 17.16 -12.27
N GLY A 78 7.91 16.01 -12.02
CA GLY A 78 8.49 14.68 -12.30
C GLY A 78 8.40 14.25 -13.77
N HIS A 79 8.58 15.17 -14.75
CA HIS A 79 8.60 14.83 -16.16
C HIS A 79 9.49 15.80 -16.97
N TRP A 80 10.20 15.28 -17.96
CA TRP A 80 11.21 16.03 -18.72
C TRP A 80 10.65 17.12 -19.67
N GLN A 81 9.35 17.07 -20.03
CA GLN A 81 8.73 18.05 -20.94
C GLN A 81 7.47 18.71 -20.36
N MET A 82 6.89 18.16 -19.29
CA MET A 82 5.63 18.64 -18.74
C MET A 82 5.81 18.96 -17.26
N ALA A 83 5.19 20.05 -16.79
CA ALA A 83 5.25 20.43 -15.39
C ALA A 83 3.97 21.11 -14.91
N GLY A 84 3.91 21.37 -13.59
CA GLY A 84 2.83 22.08 -12.92
C GLY A 84 1.51 21.33 -12.89
N GLY A 85 0.41 22.05 -12.76
CA GLY A 85 -0.92 21.48 -12.58
C GLY A 85 -1.36 20.52 -13.69
N ALA A 86 -0.85 20.69 -14.92
CA ALA A 86 -1.15 19.78 -16.04
C ALA A 86 -0.54 18.38 -15.79
N LEU A 87 0.70 18.33 -15.31
CA LEU A 87 1.37 17.08 -14.97
C LEU A 87 0.77 16.46 -13.71
N ALA A 88 0.55 17.25 -12.65
CA ALA A 88 -0.09 16.77 -11.42
C ALA A 88 -1.44 16.09 -11.70
N LYS A 89 -2.29 16.73 -12.51
CA LYS A 89 -3.59 16.15 -12.93
C LYS A 89 -3.41 14.85 -13.71
N ARG A 90 -2.43 14.78 -14.62
CA ARG A 90 -2.14 13.57 -15.38
C ARG A 90 -1.68 12.43 -14.48
N ARG A 91 -0.71 12.67 -13.60
CA ARG A 91 -0.19 11.66 -12.65
C ARG A 91 -1.26 11.18 -11.69
N THR A 92 -2.15 12.07 -11.21
CA THR A 92 -3.31 11.69 -10.41
C THR A 92 -4.25 10.75 -11.18
N ALA A 93 -4.50 11.00 -12.47
CA ALA A 93 -5.32 10.12 -13.30
C ALA A 93 -4.63 8.74 -13.52
N GLU A 94 -3.32 8.72 -13.75
CA GLU A 94 -2.53 7.50 -13.86
C GLU A 94 -2.62 6.68 -12.55
N SER A 95 -2.44 7.28 -11.38
CA SER A 95 -2.56 6.63 -10.06
C SER A 95 -3.98 6.13 -9.78
N THR A 96 -5.00 6.87 -10.23
CA THR A 96 -6.40 6.42 -10.10
C THR A 96 -6.64 5.12 -10.90
N GLU A 97 -6.08 5.02 -12.10
CA GLU A 97 -6.18 3.80 -12.91
C GLU A 97 -5.36 2.65 -12.31
N VAL A 98 -4.19 2.93 -11.71
CA VAL A 98 -3.43 1.94 -10.92
C VAL A 98 -4.29 1.36 -9.80
N ALA A 99 -4.92 2.23 -9.00
CA ALA A 99 -5.77 1.82 -7.89
C ALA A 99 -6.87 0.86 -8.33
N LYS A 100 -7.55 1.21 -9.42
CA LYS A 100 -8.61 0.39 -10.02
C LYS A 100 -8.11 -1.00 -10.43
N ARG A 101 -6.94 -1.08 -11.06
CA ARG A 101 -6.36 -2.34 -11.52
C ARG A 101 -5.85 -3.22 -10.38
N LEU A 102 -5.34 -2.62 -9.29
CA LEU A 102 -4.92 -3.34 -8.10
C LEU A 102 -6.09 -3.71 -7.17
N GLY A 103 -7.25 -3.05 -7.30
CA GLY A 103 -8.40 -3.23 -6.40
C GLY A 103 -8.22 -2.50 -5.06
N VAL A 104 -7.52 -1.36 -5.05
CA VAL A 104 -7.19 -0.56 -3.86
C VAL A 104 -7.71 0.88 -3.99
N THR A 105 -7.52 1.71 -2.97
CA THR A 105 -7.72 3.16 -3.07
C THR A 105 -6.38 3.87 -3.25
N TYR A 106 -6.42 5.05 -3.88
CA TYR A 106 -5.23 5.90 -4.05
C TYR A 106 -5.57 7.35 -3.71
N GLU A 107 -4.66 8.02 -3.01
CA GLU A 107 -4.77 9.43 -2.67
C GLU A 107 -3.47 10.14 -3.04
N VAL A 108 -3.56 11.23 -3.79
CA VAL A 108 -2.42 12.09 -4.15
C VAL A 108 -2.58 13.40 -3.41
N LEU A 109 -1.62 13.70 -2.51
CA LEU A 109 -1.61 14.94 -1.73
C LEU A 109 -1.02 16.08 -2.56
N ASP A 110 -1.35 17.32 -2.19
CA ASP A 110 -1.01 18.52 -2.98
C ASP A 110 0.29 19.21 -2.49
N ASN A 111 1.30 18.46 -2.06
CA ASN A 111 2.64 19.00 -1.89
C ASN A 111 3.36 19.01 -3.26
N HIS A 112 4.14 20.06 -3.53
CA HIS A 112 4.94 20.13 -4.75
C HIS A 112 6.07 19.07 -4.72
N ASP A 113 6.28 18.44 -5.87
CA ASP A 113 7.37 17.50 -6.08
C ASP A 113 8.72 18.21 -5.98
N GLY A 114 9.67 17.61 -5.24
CA GLY A 114 10.99 18.19 -4.95
C GLY A 114 11.03 19.18 -3.78
N GLU A 115 9.88 19.58 -3.24
CA GLU A 115 9.76 20.61 -2.21
C GLU A 115 9.21 20.08 -0.87
N LEU A 116 9.03 18.78 -0.73
CA LEU A 116 8.55 18.19 0.52
C LEU A 116 9.55 18.45 1.66
N LEU A 117 9.06 19.01 2.77
CA LEU A 117 9.82 19.21 4.00
C LEU A 117 9.13 18.54 5.19
N PRO A 118 9.86 18.06 6.20
CA PRO A 118 9.30 17.46 7.41
C PRO A 118 8.78 18.54 8.38
N THR A 119 7.88 19.39 7.90
CA THR A 119 7.26 20.44 8.69
C THR A 119 6.24 19.89 9.69
N LEU A 120 5.87 20.70 10.69
CA LEU A 120 4.80 20.35 11.62
C LEU A 120 3.45 20.12 10.90
N GLU A 121 3.20 20.88 9.84
CA GLU A 121 1.98 20.73 9.03
C GLU A 121 1.94 19.36 8.34
N ASN A 122 3.00 18.99 7.65
CA ASN A 122 3.12 17.67 6.99
C ASN A 122 3.09 16.53 8.01
N ARG A 123 3.72 16.68 9.19
CA ARG A 123 3.61 15.69 10.27
C ARG A 123 2.17 15.51 10.74
N ARG A 124 1.42 16.59 10.92
CA ARG A 124 0.00 16.54 11.27
C ARG A 124 -0.83 15.88 10.17
N LEU A 125 -0.56 16.21 8.92
CA LEU A 125 -1.23 15.62 7.76
C LEU A 125 -1.06 14.09 7.72
N ILE A 126 0.18 13.60 7.78
CA ILE A 126 0.47 12.15 7.81
C ILE A 126 -0.18 11.48 9.03
N THR A 127 -0.10 12.10 10.22
CA THR A 127 -0.72 11.56 11.43
C THR A 127 -2.24 11.44 11.29
N ARG A 128 -2.93 12.45 10.71
CA ARG A 128 -4.37 12.39 10.45
C ARG A 128 -4.73 11.27 9.48
N LEU A 129 -4.03 11.17 8.37
CA LEU A 129 -4.27 10.13 7.37
C LEU A 129 -4.19 8.72 7.96
N ILE A 130 -3.18 8.46 8.80
CA ILE A 130 -3.01 7.16 9.46
C ILE A 130 -4.16 6.90 10.44
N ARG A 131 -4.59 7.92 11.22
CA ARG A 131 -5.69 7.82 12.18
C ARG A 131 -7.04 7.65 11.49
N GLU A 132 -7.34 8.45 10.47
CA GLU A 132 -8.59 8.40 9.70
C GLU A 132 -8.75 7.09 8.96
N TRP A 133 -7.62 6.53 8.51
CA TRP A 133 -7.59 5.21 7.92
C TRP A 133 -7.74 4.09 8.94
N ASP A 134 -7.56 4.35 10.23
CA ASP A 134 -7.51 3.36 11.31
C ASP A 134 -6.54 2.21 10.98
N ALA A 135 -5.29 2.57 10.63
CA ALA A 135 -4.33 1.66 10.05
C ALA A 135 -3.86 0.55 11.01
N ASP A 136 -3.78 -0.69 10.52
CA ASP A 136 -3.08 -1.81 11.17
C ASP A 136 -1.61 -1.87 10.76
N ILE A 137 -1.35 -1.53 9.48
CA ILE A 137 -0.01 -1.53 8.85
C ILE A 137 0.21 -0.19 8.14
N VAL A 138 1.37 0.39 8.36
CA VAL A 138 1.86 1.57 7.65
C VAL A 138 3.16 1.22 6.95
N ILE A 139 3.24 1.43 5.64
CA ILE A 139 4.45 1.17 4.83
C ILE A 139 4.96 2.49 4.27
N ALA A 140 6.28 2.72 4.29
CA ALA A 140 6.90 3.92 3.73
C ALA A 140 8.34 3.67 3.25
N HIS A 141 8.97 4.70 2.70
CA HIS A 141 10.40 4.72 2.44
C HIS A 141 11.20 4.70 3.74
N ARG A 142 12.46 4.22 3.67
CA ARG A 142 13.45 4.50 4.70
C ARG A 142 13.88 5.98 4.63
N PRO A 143 14.29 6.61 5.74
CA PRO A 143 14.77 7.99 5.74
C PRO A 143 16.16 8.18 5.12
N TRP A 144 16.71 7.18 4.43
CA TRP A 144 18.00 7.16 3.76
C TRP A 144 17.84 6.75 2.30
N ASP A 145 17.54 7.72 1.46
CA ASP A 145 17.26 7.52 0.04
C ASP A 145 17.97 8.63 -0.78
N TYR A 146 18.11 8.43 -2.11
CA TYR A 146 18.72 9.43 -2.99
C TYR A 146 17.85 10.67 -3.13
N HIS A 147 16.51 10.50 -3.14
CA HIS A 147 15.58 11.59 -3.35
C HIS A 147 15.22 12.29 -2.03
N PRO A 148 15.24 13.65 -1.97
CA PRO A 148 14.88 14.37 -0.74
C PRO A 148 13.45 14.01 -0.28
N ASP A 149 12.47 13.98 -1.17
CA ASP A 149 11.09 13.68 -0.81
C ASP A 149 10.92 12.26 -0.26
N HIS A 150 11.62 11.26 -0.80
CA HIS A 150 11.62 9.90 -0.25
C HIS A 150 12.12 9.89 1.19
N ARG A 151 13.24 10.59 1.45
CA ARG A 151 13.78 10.72 2.82
C ARG A 151 12.78 11.37 3.76
N TYR A 152 12.16 12.47 3.31
CA TYR A 152 11.23 13.21 4.16
C TYR A 152 9.90 12.49 4.37
N VAL A 153 9.40 11.72 3.41
CA VAL A 153 8.29 10.79 3.66
C VAL A 153 8.68 9.77 4.74
N GLY A 154 9.88 9.18 4.63
CA GLY A 154 10.41 8.28 5.66
C GLY A 154 10.46 8.92 7.05
N VAL A 155 10.98 10.16 7.16
CA VAL A 155 11.02 10.92 8.42
C VAL A 155 9.63 11.23 8.94
N LEU A 156 8.73 11.73 8.09
CA LEU A 156 7.37 12.10 8.50
C LEU A 156 6.55 10.92 9.00
N VAL A 157 6.67 9.77 8.33
CA VAL A 157 5.99 8.53 8.76
C VAL A 157 6.62 7.98 10.04
N GLN A 158 7.94 8.05 10.19
CA GLN A 158 8.65 7.71 11.42
C GLN A 158 8.20 8.56 12.61
N ASP A 159 8.10 9.87 12.41
CA ASP A 159 7.58 10.82 13.41
C ASP A 159 6.14 10.48 13.80
N ALA A 160 5.31 10.09 12.83
CA ALA A 160 3.92 9.71 13.07
C ALA A 160 3.77 8.44 13.91
N ALA A 161 4.76 7.54 13.90
CA ALA A 161 4.69 6.26 14.62
C ALA A 161 4.43 6.41 16.13
N TYR A 162 4.92 7.48 16.75
CA TYR A 162 4.55 7.82 18.12
C TYR A 162 3.28 8.68 18.18
N MET A 163 3.15 9.67 17.26
CA MET A 163 2.12 10.70 17.33
C MET A 163 0.69 10.17 17.08
N VAL A 164 0.52 9.05 16.37
CA VAL A 164 -0.80 8.47 16.10
C VAL A 164 -1.55 8.03 17.38
N ALA A 165 -0.82 7.74 18.46
CA ALA A 165 -1.38 7.36 19.76
C ALA A 165 -1.49 8.53 20.76
N VAL A 166 -0.95 9.72 20.45
CA VAL A 166 -0.93 10.89 21.37
C VAL A 166 -2.23 11.68 21.30
N PRO A 167 -3.08 11.69 22.35
CA PRO A 167 -4.44 12.24 22.26
C PRO A 167 -4.51 13.72 21.88
N PHE A 168 -3.58 14.55 22.39
CA PHE A 168 -3.60 15.99 22.16
C PHE A 168 -2.80 16.45 20.92
N PHE A 169 -2.20 15.51 20.18
CA PHE A 169 -1.68 15.81 18.86
C PHE A 169 -2.76 15.50 17.83
N CYS A 170 -3.16 16.48 17.01
CA CYS A 170 -4.31 16.42 16.09
C CYS A 170 -5.61 15.97 16.82
N PRO A 171 -6.11 16.76 17.82
CA PRO A 171 -7.24 16.36 18.64
C PRO A 171 -8.58 16.34 17.88
N ASP A 172 -8.59 16.82 16.66
CA ASP A 172 -9.69 16.78 15.69
C ASP A 172 -9.93 15.37 15.12
N VAL A 173 -8.95 14.48 15.22
CA VAL A 173 -9.06 13.08 14.79
C VAL A 173 -8.73 12.15 15.95
N LYS A 174 -9.59 11.17 16.21
CA LYS A 174 -9.42 10.20 17.32
C LYS A 174 -8.05 9.51 17.26
N PRO A 175 -7.28 9.47 18.36
CA PRO A 175 -6.03 8.71 18.42
C PRO A 175 -6.28 7.21 18.27
N LEU A 176 -5.33 6.50 17.67
CA LEU A 176 -5.42 5.05 17.55
C LEU A 176 -5.31 4.38 18.92
N ALA A 177 -6.20 3.43 19.19
CA ALA A 177 -6.18 2.65 20.43
C ALA A 177 -5.04 1.60 20.40
N LYS A 178 -4.69 1.08 19.22
CA LYS A 178 -3.59 0.16 18.98
C LYS A 178 -2.65 0.79 17.96
N ASN A 179 -1.38 0.95 18.31
CA ASN A 179 -0.39 1.49 17.39
C ASN A 179 -0.18 0.51 16.22
N PRO A 180 -0.16 0.98 14.95
CA PRO A 180 0.14 0.14 13.80
C PRO A 180 1.53 -0.48 13.84
N VAL A 181 1.75 -1.49 13.02
CA VAL A 181 3.09 -1.91 12.63
C VAL A 181 3.59 -1.00 11.51
N PHE A 182 4.73 -0.36 11.70
CA PHE A 182 5.38 0.47 10.71
C PHE A 182 6.47 -0.32 9.99
N LEU A 183 6.48 -0.26 8.67
CA LEU A 183 7.36 -1.01 7.81
C LEU A 183 8.06 -0.09 6.82
N TYR A 184 9.33 -0.37 6.56
CA TYR A 184 10.07 0.22 5.45
C TYR A 184 10.00 -0.69 4.24
N SER A 185 9.73 -0.13 3.07
CA SER A 185 9.85 -0.83 1.80
C SER A 185 11.32 -1.01 1.40
N SER A 186 11.63 -2.08 0.65
CA SER A 186 12.99 -2.41 0.21
C SER A 186 13.61 -1.32 -0.65
N ASP A 187 14.93 -1.13 -0.49
CA ASP A 187 15.76 -0.26 -1.32
C ASP A 187 17.17 -0.86 -1.53
N GLY A 188 18.01 -0.17 -2.29
CA GLY A 188 19.38 -0.59 -2.59
C GLY A 188 20.47 0.16 -1.83
N PHE A 189 20.11 1.08 -0.91
CA PHE A 189 21.08 1.94 -0.23
C PHE A 189 21.81 1.19 0.90
N LYS A 190 23.09 1.47 1.06
CA LYS A 190 23.99 0.75 1.99
C LYS A 190 24.35 1.56 3.23
N LYS A 191 24.10 2.85 3.24
CA LYS A 191 24.49 3.75 4.33
C LYS A 191 23.26 4.50 4.88
N PRO A 192 23.16 4.69 6.21
CA PRO A 192 24.11 4.29 7.24
C PRO A 192 24.20 2.77 7.46
N TYR A 193 23.16 2.00 7.11
CA TYR A 193 23.13 0.54 7.10
C TYR A 193 22.29 0.02 5.90
N PRO A 194 22.61 -1.18 5.38
CA PRO A 194 21.83 -1.76 4.29
C PRO A 194 20.44 -2.15 4.77
N PHE A 195 19.46 -2.17 3.83
CA PHE A 195 18.14 -2.74 4.07
C PHE A 195 18.25 -4.21 4.49
N GLN A 196 17.50 -4.58 5.53
CA GLN A 196 17.43 -5.95 6.04
C GLN A 196 15.97 -6.41 6.03
N ALA A 197 15.66 -7.38 5.18
CA ALA A 197 14.31 -7.90 5.08
C ALA A 197 13.94 -8.73 6.34
N ASP A 198 12.97 -8.25 7.11
CA ASP A 198 12.30 -9.02 8.16
C ASP A 198 11.16 -9.86 7.59
N ILE A 199 10.46 -9.31 6.62
CA ILE A 199 9.33 -9.92 5.93
C ILE A 199 9.61 -9.89 4.43
N ALA A 200 9.43 -11.03 3.77
CA ALA A 200 9.44 -11.12 2.31
C ALA A 200 8.23 -11.96 1.87
N VAL A 201 7.52 -11.46 0.87
CA VAL A 201 6.27 -12.03 0.39
C VAL A 201 6.41 -12.49 -1.05
N ASP A 202 6.00 -13.73 -1.33
CA ASP A 202 5.84 -14.23 -2.71
C ASP A 202 4.67 -13.51 -3.39
N VAL A 203 4.99 -12.70 -4.39
CA VAL A 203 4.01 -11.98 -5.21
C VAL A 203 3.87 -12.58 -6.62
N THR A 204 4.38 -13.79 -6.84
CA THR A 204 4.36 -14.47 -8.16
C THR A 204 2.93 -14.59 -8.69
N SER A 205 1.96 -14.92 -7.84
CA SER A 205 0.55 -15.10 -8.22
C SER A 205 -0.18 -13.83 -8.66
N VAL A 206 0.35 -12.65 -8.30
CA VAL A 206 -0.21 -11.33 -8.62
C VAL A 206 0.72 -10.49 -9.49
N PHE A 207 1.83 -11.06 -9.95
CA PHE A 207 2.82 -10.35 -10.75
C PHE A 207 2.23 -9.75 -12.02
N GLU A 208 1.43 -10.51 -12.76
CA GLU A 208 0.78 -10.03 -13.99
C GLU A 208 -0.22 -8.88 -13.70
N GLN A 209 -0.96 -8.96 -12.58
CA GLN A 209 -1.85 -7.89 -12.16
C GLN A 209 -1.06 -6.61 -11.82
N LYS A 210 0.09 -6.74 -11.14
CA LYS A 210 0.98 -5.61 -10.88
C LYS A 210 1.50 -5.00 -12.18
N VAL A 211 1.96 -5.81 -13.14
CA VAL A 211 2.40 -5.32 -14.47
C VAL A 211 1.27 -4.56 -15.15
N ASP A 212 0.05 -5.11 -15.17
CA ASP A 212 -1.11 -4.45 -15.76
C ASP A 212 -1.45 -3.12 -15.09
N ALA A 213 -1.31 -3.03 -13.77
CA ALA A 213 -1.49 -1.77 -13.04
C ALA A 213 -0.43 -0.74 -13.44
N LEU A 214 0.83 -1.13 -13.50
CA LEU A 214 1.94 -0.24 -13.81
C LEU A 214 1.96 0.24 -15.28
N LEU A 215 1.24 -0.41 -16.19
CA LEU A 215 1.00 0.10 -17.54
C LEU A 215 0.26 1.45 -17.55
N ALA A 216 -0.48 1.77 -16.48
CA ALA A 216 -1.18 3.04 -16.37
C ALA A 216 -0.25 4.24 -16.11
N LEU A 217 0.96 4.00 -15.59
CA LEU A 217 1.94 5.04 -15.28
C LEU A 217 2.73 5.47 -16.53
N GLU A 218 2.03 5.97 -17.54
CA GLU A 218 2.62 6.25 -18.85
C GLU A 218 3.73 7.30 -18.77
N SER A 219 3.49 8.40 -18.04
CA SER A 219 4.43 9.50 -17.88
C SER A 219 5.78 9.06 -17.28
N GLN A 220 5.75 8.06 -16.38
CA GLN A 220 6.93 7.57 -15.68
C GLN A 220 7.56 6.37 -16.40
N THR A 221 6.74 5.44 -16.84
CA THR A 221 7.19 4.16 -17.39
C THR A 221 7.71 4.28 -18.81
N PHE A 222 6.96 4.96 -19.69
CA PHE A 222 7.26 5.00 -21.12
C PHE A 222 7.86 6.32 -21.60
N GLU A 223 7.63 7.40 -20.86
CA GLU A 223 8.18 8.72 -21.18
C GLU A 223 9.43 9.06 -20.34
N GLY A 224 9.73 8.26 -19.29
CA GLY A 224 10.98 8.33 -18.51
C GLY A 224 10.95 9.32 -17.35
N GLY A 225 9.80 9.89 -17.02
CA GLY A 225 9.66 10.80 -15.90
C GLY A 225 10.56 12.03 -16.01
N ALA A 226 11.12 12.50 -14.89
CA ALA A 226 11.99 13.67 -14.82
C ALA A 226 13.31 13.51 -15.62
N LEU A 227 13.80 12.28 -15.76
CA LEU A 227 15.04 11.96 -16.48
C LEU A 227 14.78 11.40 -17.88
N GLY A 228 13.56 11.55 -18.39
CA GLY A 228 13.18 11.16 -19.74
C GLY A 228 13.84 12.02 -20.82
N SER A 229 13.69 11.59 -22.06
CA SER A 229 14.14 12.33 -23.22
C SER A 229 13.41 11.85 -24.48
N ALA A 230 13.51 12.61 -25.58
CA ALA A 230 13.00 12.18 -26.89
C ALA A 230 13.63 10.86 -27.35
N GLU A 231 14.92 10.66 -27.07
CA GLU A 231 15.63 9.42 -27.37
C GLU A 231 15.11 8.25 -26.52
N PHE A 232 14.90 8.48 -25.20
CA PHE A 232 14.29 7.47 -24.31
C PHE A 232 12.93 7.02 -24.85
N MET A 233 12.07 7.97 -25.22
CA MET A 233 10.75 7.66 -25.78
C MET A 233 10.82 6.91 -27.11
N ALA A 234 11.74 7.29 -28.00
CA ALA A 234 11.92 6.64 -29.30
C ALA A 234 12.40 5.16 -29.17
N ASN A 235 13.10 4.85 -28.09
CA ASN A 235 13.58 3.50 -27.80
C ASN A 235 12.56 2.62 -27.05
N ASN A 236 11.43 3.20 -26.63
CA ASN A 236 10.35 2.47 -25.96
C ASN A 236 9.25 2.06 -26.95
N PRO A 237 8.53 0.97 -26.70
CA PRO A 237 7.42 0.57 -27.55
C PRO A 237 6.36 1.69 -27.66
N PRO A 238 5.89 2.03 -28.89
CA PRO A 238 4.91 3.09 -29.06
C PRO A 238 3.52 2.72 -28.51
N ALA A 239 2.71 3.73 -28.19
CA ALA A 239 1.35 3.52 -27.65
C ALA A 239 0.43 2.72 -28.60
N SER A 240 0.71 2.73 -29.91
CA SER A 240 -0.01 1.94 -30.91
C SER A 240 0.24 0.43 -30.83
N GLN A 241 1.20 -0.02 -30.01
CA GLN A 241 1.57 -1.42 -29.83
C GLN A 241 1.44 -1.84 -28.37
N PRO A 242 0.21 -1.97 -27.83
CA PRO A 242 -0.02 -2.22 -26.39
C PRO A 242 0.56 -3.54 -25.89
N GLU A 243 0.52 -4.60 -26.71
CA GLU A 243 1.08 -5.90 -26.35
C GLU A 243 2.61 -5.84 -26.20
N LEU A 244 3.29 -5.12 -27.09
CA LEU A 244 4.73 -4.92 -27.01
C LEU A 244 5.11 -4.06 -25.80
N ARG A 245 4.31 -3.03 -25.46
CA ARG A 245 4.47 -2.25 -24.22
C ARG A 245 4.36 -3.13 -22.98
N ARG A 246 3.34 -3.99 -22.96
CA ARG A 246 3.11 -4.91 -21.85
C ARG A 246 4.29 -5.85 -21.66
N GLU A 247 4.77 -6.50 -22.73
CA GLU A 247 5.89 -7.43 -22.64
C GLU A 247 7.19 -6.71 -22.23
N TRP A 248 7.48 -5.53 -22.81
CA TRP A 248 8.65 -4.72 -22.45
C TRP A 248 8.64 -4.33 -20.95
N LEU A 249 7.49 -3.92 -20.42
CA LEU A 249 7.34 -3.59 -18.99
C LEU A 249 7.47 -4.83 -18.11
N ARG A 250 6.81 -5.91 -18.53
CA ARG A 250 6.84 -7.20 -17.86
C ARG A 250 8.27 -7.72 -17.68
N GLU A 251 9.09 -7.72 -18.72
CA GLU A 251 10.50 -8.15 -18.64
C GLU A 251 11.33 -7.31 -17.65
N ARG A 252 11.11 -6.00 -17.61
CA ARG A 252 11.81 -5.09 -16.68
C ARG A 252 11.43 -5.38 -15.23
N TRP A 253 10.15 -5.54 -14.97
CA TRP A 253 9.66 -5.85 -13.61
C TRP A 253 9.98 -7.27 -13.17
N GLN A 254 9.98 -8.22 -14.09
CA GLN A 254 10.44 -9.58 -13.82
C GLN A 254 11.87 -9.59 -13.29
N LYS A 255 12.79 -8.88 -13.95
CA LYS A 255 14.20 -8.77 -13.52
C LYS A 255 14.29 -8.12 -12.12
N ARG A 256 13.53 -7.04 -11.90
CA ARG A 256 13.55 -6.30 -10.63
C ARG A 256 13.02 -7.15 -9.47
N GLN A 257 11.88 -7.79 -9.64
CA GLN A 257 11.27 -8.60 -8.57
C GLN A 257 11.96 -9.95 -8.34
N ALA A 258 12.58 -10.53 -9.36
CA ALA A 258 13.44 -11.68 -9.19
C ALA A 258 14.73 -11.33 -8.42
N ALA A 259 15.30 -10.16 -8.65
CA ALA A 259 16.41 -9.65 -7.84
C ALA A 259 16.01 -9.42 -6.38
N GLU A 260 14.79 -8.90 -6.13
CA GLU A 260 14.25 -8.74 -4.78
C GLU A 260 14.08 -10.09 -4.07
N ALA A 261 13.51 -11.10 -4.73
CA ALA A 261 13.40 -12.46 -4.19
C ALA A 261 14.78 -13.05 -3.81
N LYS A 262 15.78 -12.81 -4.65
CA LYS A 262 17.17 -13.24 -4.37
C LYS A 262 17.77 -12.49 -3.17
N ASN A 263 17.60 -11.16 -3.11
CA ASN A 263 18.17 -10.33 -2.05
C ASN A 263 17.53 -10.60 -0.69
N SER A 264 16.24 -10.96 -0.69
CA SER A 264 15.44 -11.23 0.52
C SER A 264 15.32 -12.72 0.84
N ARG A 265 16.24 -13.55 0.30
CA ARG A 265 16.20 -15.01 0.42
C ARG A 265 16.14 -15.50 1.86
N SER A 266 16.85 -14.86 2.79
CA SER A 266 16.82 -15.22 4.22
C SER A 266 15.43 -15.05 4.83
N ALA A 267 14.75 -13.95 4.52
CA ALA A 267 13.38 -13.71 4.98
C ALA A 267 12.39 -14.70 4.31
N LEU A 268 12.55 -15.00 3.02
CA LEU A 268 11.74 -16.03 2.37
C LEU A 268 11.91 -17.39 3.04
N VAL A 269 13.14 -17.80 3.36
CA VAL A 269 13.39 -19.07 4.07
C VAL A 269 12.76 -19.06 5.46
N ARG A 270 12.84 -17.94 6.17
CA ARG A 270 12.22 -17.79 7.49
C ARG A 270 10.71 -18.04 7.45
N TRP A 271 10.00 -17.47 6.46
CA TRP A 271 8.55 -17.50 6.40
C TRP A 271 7.98 -18.69 5.61
N TYR A 272 8.69 -19.20 4.61
CA TYR A 272 8.21 -20.26 3.70
C TYR A 272 8.91 -21.62 3.94
N GLY A 273 10.05 -21.62 4.65
CA GLY A 273 10.95 -22.78 4.68
C GLY A 273 11.83 -22.84 3.42
N ALA A 274 12.91 -23.60 3.47
CA ALA A 274 13.93 -23.60 2.41
C ALA A 274 13.38 -24.08 1.06
N GLU A 275 12.59 -25.16 1.06
CA GLU A 275 12.06 -25.78 -0.16
C GLU A 275 11.07 -24.86 -0.89
N GLU A 276 10.09 -24.27 -0.17
CA GLU A 276 9.11 -23.37 -0.79
C GLU A 276 9.73 -22.04 -1.19
N ALA A 277 10.66 -21.52 -0.39
CA ALA A 277 11.37 -20.31 -0.74
C ALA A 277 12.19 -20.44 -2.05
N ASP A 278 12.66 -21.64 -2.42
CA ASP A 278 13.34 -21.89 -3.72
C ASP A 278 12.40 -21.79 -4.92
N LYS A 279 11.09 -21.93 -4.71
CA LYS A 279 10.07 -21.83 -5.75
C LYS A 279 9.60 -20.39 -5.99
N VAL A 280 9.90 -19.47 -5.07
CA VAL A 280 9.50 -18.06 -5.16
C VAL A 280 10.26 -17.38 -6.30
N LYS A 281 9.52 -16.90 -7.30
CA LYS A 281 10.08 -16.22 -8.47
C LYS A 281 10.19 -14.71 -8.26
N PHE A 282 9.19 -14.12 -7.63
CA PHE A 282 9.06 -12.68 -7.45
C PHE A 282 8.66 -12.37 -6.01
N ALA A 283 9.32 -11.39 -5.41
CA ALA A 283 9.03 -10.98 -4.05
C ALA A 283 8.94 -9.47 -3.87
N GLU A 284 8.24 -9.07 -2.82
CA GLU A 284 8.31 -7.75 -2.19
C GLU A 284 8.76 -7.93 -0.74
N ALA A 285 9.61 -7.03 -0.25
CA ALA A 285 10.24 -7.19 1.05
C ALA A 285 10.14 -5.92 1.90
N PHE A 286 10.08 -6.14 3.21
CA PHE A 286 9.86 -5.10 4.21
C PHE A 286 10.77 -5.30 5.42
N GLU A 287 11.26 -4.19 5.96
CA GLU A 287 12.00 -4.11 7.21
C GLU A 287 11.07 -3.51 8.28
N ILE A 288 11.03 -4.09 9.47
CA ILE A 288 10.20 -3.58 10.57
C ILE A 288 10.87 -2.34 11.16
N CYS A 289 10.14 -1.22 11.19
CA CYS A 289 10.58 -0.01 11.85
C CYS A 289 10.61 -0.23 13.37
N GLU A 290 11.67 0.24 14.04
CA GLU A 290 11.81 0.14 15.51
C GLU A 290 10.79 0.99 16.28
N TYR A 291 10.06 1.88 15.59
CA TYR A 291 9.01 2.73 16.17
C TYR A 291 7.63 2.17 15.84
N GLY A 292 6.65 2.50 16.67
CA GLY A 292 5.34 1.89 16.59
C GLY A 292 5.26 0.55 17.30
N ARG A 293 4.29 -0.28 16.91
CA ARG A 293 4.11 -1.60 17.51
C ARG A 293 5.12 -2.60 16.95
N GLN A 294 5.75 -3.35 17.85
CA GLN A 294 6.67 -4.43 17.51
C GLN A 294 5.89 -5.75 17.48
N PRO A 295 5.66 -6.35 16.30
CA PRO A 295 4.82 -7.54 16.19
C PRO A 295 5.58 -8.82 16.56
N SER A 296 4.87 -9.79 17.16
CA SER A 296 5.34 -11.18 17.23
C SER A 296 5.24 -11.87 15.87
N SER A 297 5.83 -13.06 15.74
CA SER A 297 5.70 -13.86 14.51
C SER A 297 4.25 -14.21 14.19
N GLU A 298 3.44 -14.51 15.20
CA GLU A 298 2.02 -14.79 15.05
C GLU A 298 1.25 -13.56 14.60
N GLU A 299 1.59 -12.38 15.12
CA GLU A 299 0.98 -11.12 14.66
C GLU A 299 1.37 -10.80 13.20
N ILE A 300 2.60 -11.09 12.77
CA ILE A 300 3.00 -10.95 11.36
C ILE A 300 2.16 -11.87 10.46
N LEU A 301 1.93 -13.12 10.85
CA LEU A 301 1.06 -14.03 10.09
C LEU A 301 -0.39 -13.53 10.01
N ALA A 302 -0.91 -12.94 11.10
CA ALA A 302 -2.24 -12.34 11.10
C ALA A 302 -2.31 -11.09 10.20
N LEU A 303 -1.23 -10.30 10.12
CA LEU A 303 -1.13 -9.10 9.27
C LEU A 303 -0.82 -9.42 7.80
N PHE A 304 -0.16 -10.54 7.53
CA PHE A 304 0.17 -11.05 6.20
C PHE A 304 -0.45 -12.43 5.99
N PRO A 305 -1.78 -12.54 5.88
CA PRO A 305 -2.50 -13.82 5.91
C PRO A 305 -2.24 -14.72 4.70
N PHE A 306 -1.46 -14.27 3.75
CA PHE A 306 -0.96 -15.04 2.60
C PHE A 306 0.43 -15.67 2.85
N LEU A 307 1.06 -15.45 4.01
CA LEU A 307 2.24 -16.21 4.43
C LEU A 307 1.82 -17.62 4.88
N PRO A 308 2.58 -18.67 4.56
CA PRO A 308 2.10 -20.06 4.70
C PRO A 308 1.96 -20.55 6.13
N GLN A 309 2.83 -20.19 7.07
CA GLN A 309 2.73 -20.55 8.51
C GLN A 309 3.85 -19.89 9.35
N ALA A 310 3.76 -20.06 10.69
CA ALA A 310 4.79 -19.60 11.60
C ALA A 310 6.16 -20.23 11.28
N PRO A 311 7.24 -19.42 11.34
CA PRO A 311 8.58 -19.96 11.23
C PRO A 311 8.72 -21.05 12.31
N SER A 312 9.25 -22.20 11.94
CA SER A 312 9.67 -23.17 12.94
C SER A 312 10.75 -22.51 13.78
N ASP A 313 10.48 -22.25 15.06
CA ASP A 313 11.48 -21.83 16.06
C ASP A 313 12.50 -22.96 16.27
N LYS A 314 13.31 -23.23 15.27
CA LYS A 314 14.50 -24.07 15.39
C LYS A 314 15.68 -23.28 14.83
N PRO A 315 16.67 -23.03 15.71
CA PRO A 315 17.90 -22.35 15.37
C PRO A 315 18.67 -23.07 14.27
#